data_88aaa2219091e91937429462b85a530f
#
_entry.id   88aaa2219091e91937429462b85a530f
#
_cell.length_a   1.000
_cell.length_b   1.000
_cell.length_c   1.000
_cell.angle_alpha   90.00
_cell.angle_beta   90.00
_cell.angle_gamma   90.00
#
_symmetry.space_group_name_H-M   'P 1'
#
loop_
_entity.id
_entity.type
_entity.pdbx_description
1 polymer ?
#
loop_
_entity_poly.entity_id
_entity_poly.type
_entity_poly.pdbx_seq_one_letter_code
_entity_poly.pdbx_strand_id
1 'polypeptide(L)'
;MKAAVHFLALAALMATGSTFASCDRNSDVSTESNVPVLDVKSEVTSFALGANLTGALPPSPPATPSEADMLTYMKEEEKLAKDVYTTLNAKWNVQIFTNIANAEATHINAVVGLMEHLGLSNTALLPVGEFQNPEFTILYNQLVAQGSISLAEAYKVGALIEDKDIFDVSTDMQNTSNASILLVFDNLKRASGNHLRAFTKQLTALGTTYTPQFIDQTTYAQIIATPMEQGKQYRKINGQ
;
A
#
# COMPACT_ATOMS: atom_id res chain seq x y z
N MET A 1 20.55 -9.56 0.00
CA MET A 1 21.21 -8.33 -0.45
C MET A 1 20.73 -7.82 -1.83
N LYS A 2 19.52 -8.14 -2.31
CA LYS A 2 18.98 -7.63 -3.60
C LYS A 2 17.74 -6.73 -3.45
N ALA A 3 17.10 -6.69 -2.29
CA ALA A 3 15.92 -5.84 -2.04
C ALA A 3 16.24 -4.34 -1.88
N ALA A 4 17.46 -4.00 -1.46
CA ALA A 4 17.86 -2.61 -1.18
C ALA A 4 18.00 -1.69 -2.41
N VAL A 5 18.06 -2.26 -3.62
CA VAL A 5 18.37 -1.48 -4.84
C VAL A 5 17.19 -0.68 -5.37
N HIS A 6 15.95 -1.03 -5.01
CA HIS A 6 14.75 -0.44 -5.62
C HIS A 6 14.30 0.88 -5.01
N PHE A 7 14.63 1.16 -3.74
CA PHE A 7 14.25 2.42 -3.09
C PHE A 7 15.10 3.64 -3.45
N LEU A 8 16.37 3.45 -3.81
CA LEU A 8 17.25 4.56 -4.21
C LEU A 8 16.79 5.27 -5.49
N ALA A 9 16.03 4.61 -6.36
CA ALA A 9 15.48 5.20 -7.58
C ALA A 9 14.33 6.21 -7.31
N LEU A 10 13.62 6.07 -6.18
CA LEU A 10 12.47 6.93 -5.86
C LEU A 10 12.89 8.37 -5.53
N ALA A 11 14.05 8.55 -4.90
CA ALA A 11 14.53 9.88 -4.48
C ALA A 11 14.94 10.79 -5.67
N ALA A 12 15.29 10.22 -6.81
CA ALA A 12 15.78 10.98 -7.97
C ALA A 12 14.68 11.49 -8.90
N LEU A 13 13.46 10.92 -8.85
CA LEU A 13 12.38 11.25 -9.80
C LEU A 13 11.44 12.37 -9.34
N MET A 14 11.54 12.79 -8.07
CA MET A 14 10.66 13.82 -7.47
C MET A 14 11.09 15.25 -7.77
N ALA A 15 12.20 15.48 -8.53
CA ALA A 15 12.83 16.80 -8.68
C ALA A 15 12.43 17.60 -9.94
N THR A 16 11.49 17.16 -10.76
CA THR A 16 11.02 17.96 -11.90
C THR A 16 9.91 18.93 -11.48
N GLY A 17 10.34 20.04 -10.87
CA GLY A 17 9.47 21.15 -10.57
C GLY A 17 8.98 21.84 -11.83
N SER A 18 7.70 21.81 -12.09
CA SER A 18 7.05 22.72 -13.04
C SER A 18 6.90 24.08 -12.38
N THR A 19 7.60 25.06 -12.87
CA THR A 19 7.44 26.47 -12.49
C THR A 19 6.07 26.96 -12.97
N PHE A 20 5.14 27.20 -12.06
CA PHE A 20 3.92 27.94 -12.34
C PHE A 20 4.13 29.42 -12.01
N ALA A 21 3.91 30.24 -13.01
CA ALA A 21 3.91 31.71 -12.89
C ALA A 21 2.78 32.14 -11.94
N SER A 22 3.13 32.98 -10.97
CA SER A 22 2.22 33.67 -10.07
C SER A 22 1.38 34.68 -10.87
N CYS A 23 0.06 34.56 -10.79
CA CYS A 23 -0.86 35.65 -11.03
C CYS A 23 -1.61 35.94 -9.74
N ASP A 24 -1.21 37.08 -9.15
CA ASP A 24 -1.93 37.71 -8.04
C ASP A 24 -3.35 38.07 -8.48
N ARG A 25 -4.35 37.57 -7.78
CA ARG A 25 -5.66 38.25 -7.69
C ARG A 25 -6.30 37.98 -6.36
N ASN A 26 -6.25 38.98 -5.50
CA ASN A 26 -6.99 39.13 -4.27
C ASN A 26 -8.51 39.08 -4.57
N SER A 27 -9.24 38.18 -3.96
CA SER A 27 -10.64 38.34 -3.61
C SER A 27 -11.05 37.27 -2.58
N ASP A 28 -11.40 37.74 -1.39
CA ASP A 28 -12.09 36.99 -0.35
C ASP A 28 -13.34 36.31 -0.91
N VAL A 29 -13.37 35.01 -0.94
CA VAL A 29 -14.61 34.23 -0.94
C VAL A 29 -14.36 32.99 -0.11
N SER A 30 -14.91 33.00 1.10
CA SER A 30 -15.15 31.79 1.88
C SER A 30 -16.17 30.92 1.15
N THR A 31 -15.69 29.98 0.36
CA THR A 31 -16.50 28.89 -0.14
C THR A 31 -15.89 27.59 0.38
N GLU A 32 -16.55 27.00 1.36
CA GLU A 32 -16.38 25.57 1.63
C GLU A 32 -16.54 24.83 0.29
N SER A 33 -15.42 24.40 -0.27
CA SER A 33 -15.43 23.57 -1.45
C SER A 33 -16.01 22.21 -1.02
N ASN A 34 -17.30 21.99 -1.29
CA ASN A 34 -17.93 20.68 -1.35
C ASN A 34 -17.25 19.89 -2.48
N VAL A 35 -16.04 19.39 -2.24
CA VAL A 35 -15.46 18.33 -3.01
C VAL A 35 -16.34 17.11 -2.70
N PRO A 36 -16.97 16.48 -3.68
CA PRO A 36 -17.76 15.28 -3.39
C PRO A 36 -16.81 14.22 -2.85
N VAL A 37 -16.85 14.03 -1.54
CA VAL A 37 -16.20 12.89 -0.88
C VAL A 37 -17.01 11.67 -1.34
N LEU A 38 -16.49 10.97 -2.33
CA LEU A 38 -17.06 9.68 -2.72
C LEU A 38 -17.05 8.77 -1.50
N ASP A 39 -18.24 8.35 -1.11
CA ASP A 39 -18.44 7.48 0.04
C ASP A 39 -17.78 6.10 -0.22
N VAL A 40 -16.54 5.95 0.23
CA VAL A 40 -15.76 4.70 0.13
C VAL A 40 -16.18 3.73 1.24
N LYS A 41 -17.31 3.95 1.90
CA LYS A 41 -17.75 3.21 3.09
C LYS A 41 -17.97 1.72 2.89
N SER A 42 -18.12 1.22 1.69
CA SER A 42 -18.47 -0.20 1.50
C SER A 42 -17.44 -1.02 0.73
N GLU A 43 -16.44 -0.40 0.13
CA GLU A 43 -15.62 -1.09 -0.86
C GLU A 43 -14.21 -1.42 -0.40
N VAL A 44 -13.74 -0.81 0.69
CA VAL A 44 -12.47 -1.15 1.37
C VAL A 44 -12.74 -2.06 2.57
N THR A 45 -13.88 -2.76 2.56
CA THR A 45 -14.22 -3.66 3.64
C THR A 45 -13.35 -4.90 3.58
N SER A 46 -12.43 -4.88 4.53
CA SER A 46 -12.07 -6.03 5.31
C SER A 46 -11.75 -7.26 4.50
N PHE A 47 -10.57 -7.32 4.06
CA PHE A 47 -9.89 -8.57 4.06
C PHE A 47 -9.85 -9.04 5.53
N ALA A 48 -10.90 -9.76 5.94
CA ALA A 48 -10.97 -10.38 7.26
C ALA A 48 -10.00 -11.59 7.30
N LEU A 49 -8.70 -11.33 7.14
CA LEU A 49 -7.65 -12.22 7.57
C LEU A 49 -7.30 -11.91 9.04
N GLY A 50 -8.31 -11.44 9.81
CA GLY A 50 -8.18 -11.21 11.23
C GLY A 50 -8.12 -12.52 12.02
N ALA A 51 -7.24 -12.57 12.97
CA ALA A 51 -7.20 -13.39 14.20
C ALA A 51 -7.27 -14.93 14.10
N ASN A 52 -7.50 -15.56 12.94
CA ASN A 52 -7.54 -17.02 12.79
C ASN A 52 -6.87 -17.51 11.49
N LEU A 53 -5.81 -16.86 11.07
CA LEU A 53 -5.05 -17.24 9.85
C LEU A 53 -4.43 -18.63 9.95
N THR A 54 -3.96 -19.04 11.13
CA THR A 54 -3.25 -20.31 11.32
C THR A 54 -4.07 -21.55 10.97
N GLY A 55 -5.43 -21.45 11.06
CA GLY A 55 -6.33 -22.52 10.65
C GLY A 55 -6.81 -22.43 9.19
N ALA A 56 -6.55 -21.32 8.51
CA ALA A 56 -7.04 -21.03 7.15
C ALA A 56 -5.93 -21.09 6.08
N LEU A 57 -4.67 -21.19 6.48
CA LEU A 57 -3.55 -21.31 5.54
C LEU A 57 -3.31 -22.77 5.12
N PRO A 58 -2.88 -23.01 3.87
CA PRO A 58 -2.49 -24.35 3.44
C PRO A 58 -1.30 -24.85 4.25
N PRO A 59 -1.18 -26.18 4.45
CA PRO A 59 0.04 -26.76 4.98
C PRO A 59 1.23 -26.35 4.09
N SER A 60 2.27 -25.82 4.72
CA SER A 60 3.46 -25.34 4.03
C SER A 60 4.73 -25.71 4.80
N PRO A 61 5.86 -25.94 4.14
CA PRO A 61 7.13 -26.11 4.83
C PRO A 61 7.50 -24.81 5.60
N PRO A 62 8.38 -24.90 6.59
CA PRO A 62 8.96 -23.71 7.19
C PRO A 62 9.58 -22.78 6.14
N ALA A 63 9.56 -21.48 6.40
CA ALA A 63 10.15 -20.53 5.49
C ALA A 63 11.67 -20.74 5.32
N THR A 64 12.14 -20.59 4.10
CA THR A 64 13.56 -20.48 3.80
C THR A 64 14.12 -19.13 4.29
N PRO A 65 15.44 -18.99 4.47
CA PRO A 65 16.01 -17.69 4.83
C PRO A 65 15.62 -16.54 3.89
N SER A 66 15.54 -16.80 2.59
CA SER A 66 15.10 -15.81 1.59
C SER A 66 13.63 -15.41 1.77
N GLU A 67 12.76 -16.36 2.08
CA GLU A 67 11.35 -16.09 2.38
C GLU A 67 11.17 -15.35 3.71
N ALA A 68 12.03 -15.63 4.70
CA ALA A 68 12.04 -14.89 5.96
C ALA A 68 12.42 -13.40 5.76
N ASP A 69 13.44 -13.14 4.93
CA ASP A 69 13.82 -11.77 4.55
C ASP A 69 12.69 -11.06 3.79
N MET A 70 12.08 -11.75 2.82
CA MET A 70 10.93 -11.28 2.04
C MET A 70 9.74 -10.87 2.94
N LEU A 71 9.36 -11.73 3.88
CA LEU A 71 8.25 -11.47 4.80
C LEU A 71 8.55 -10.35 5.79
N THR A 72 9.80 -10.25 6.24
CA THR A 72 10.25 -9.16 7.12
C THR A 72 10.19 -7.81 6.40
N TYR A 73 10.63 -7.78 5.13
CA TYR A 73 10.55 -6.59 4.29
C TYR A 73 9.09 -6.19 4.03
N MET A 74 8.25 -7.12 3.60
CA MET A 74 6.83 -6.89 3.34
C MET A 74 6.11 -6.33 4.57
N LYS A 75 6.37 -6.86 5.77
CA LYS A 75 5.79 -6.33 7.01
C LYS A 75 6.12 -4.86 7.24
N GLU A 76 7.36 -4.43 6.93
CA GLU A 76 7.76 -3.03 7.05
C GLU A 76 7.21 -2.16 5.93
N GLU A 77 7.01 -2.70 4.74
CA GLU A 77 6.38 -2.01 3.61
C GLU A 77 4.92 -1.70 3.90
N GLU A 78 4.15 -2.66 4.38
CA GLU A 78 2.76 -2.46 4.84
C GLU A 78 2.68 -1.45 6.01
N LYS A 79 3.66 -1.50 6.92
CA LYS A 79 3.76 -0.51 7.99
C LYS A 79 4.05 0.89 7.42
N LEU A 80 4.92 1.02 6.44
CA LEU A 80 5.21 2.29 5.78
C LEU A 80 3.93 2.90 5.19
N ALA A 81 3.18 2.12 4.41
CA ALA A 81 1.91 2.54 3.83
C ALA A 81 0.94 3.05 4.91
N LYS A 82 0.69 2.22 5.94
CA LYS A 82 -0.15 2.58 7.08
C LYS A 82 0.27 3.88 7.75
N ASP A 83 1.56 4.03 8.04
CA ASP A 83 2.10 5.17 8.79
C ASP A 83 2.02 6.46 7.96
N VAL A 84 2.34 6.40 6.65
CA VAL A 84 2.18 7.53 5.71
C VAL A 84 0.71 7.95 5.64
N TYR A 85 -0.22 7.00 5.45
CA TYR A 85 -1.65 7.34 5.37
C TYR A 85 -2.21 7.88 6.67
N THR A 86 -1.76 7.37 7.82
CA THR A 86 -2.12 7.91 9.13
C THR A 86 -1.68 9.37 9.27
N THR A 87 -0.45 9.67 8.85
CA THR A 87 0.12 11.02 8.94
C THR A 87 -0.54 11.99 7.94
N LEU A 88 -0.78 11.54 6.70
CA LEU A 88 -1.47 12.35 5.70
C LEU A 88 -2.95 12.58 6.07
N ASN A 89 -3.60 11.60 6.72
CA ASN A 89 -4.95 11.80 7.26
C ASN A 89 -4.98 12.87 8.37
N ALA A 90 -4.00 12.87 9.25
CA ALA A 90 -3.92 13.90 10.30
C ALA A 90 -3.80 15.31 9.71
N LYS A 91 -3.21 15.45 8.51
CA LYS A 91 -3.08 16.74 7.82
C LYS A 91 -4.31 17.10 7.00
N TRP A 92 -4.83 16.17 6.21
CA TRP A 92 -5.85 16.47 5.20
C TRP A 92 -7.27 16.13 5.66
N ASN A 93 -7.41 15.30 6.71
CA ASN A 93 -8.68 14.82 7.28
C ASN A 93 -9.64 14.27 6.21
N VAL A 94 -9.15 13.35 5.37
CA VAL A 94 -9.90 12.76 4.27
C VAL A 94 -10.09 11.26 4.48
N GLN A 95 -11.34 10.82 4.45
CA GLN A 95 -11.74 9.45 4.85
C GLN A 95 -10.98 8.33 4.13
N ILE A 96 -10.55 8.53 2.88
CA ILE A 96 -9.79 7.52 2.13
C ILE A 96 -8.51 7.10 2.86
N PHE A 97 -7.77 8.06 3.45
CA PHE A 97 -6.54 7.73 4.18
C PHE A 97 -6.83 6.91 5.44
N THR A 98 -7.90 7.24 6.18
CA THR A 98 -8.32 6.43 7.34
C THR A 98 -8.69 5.01 6.92
N ASN A 99 -9.48 4.87 5.86
CA ASN A 99 -9.95 3.57 5.40
C ASN A 99 -8.79 2.68 4.95
N ILE A 100 -7.87 3.23 4.15
CA ILE A 100 -6.73 2.47 3.64
C ILE A 100 -5.73 2.19 4.77
N ALA A 101 -5.42 3.15 5.66
CA ALA A 101 -4.55 2.88 6.81
C ALA A 101 -5.07 1.73 7.71
N ASN A 102 -6.39 1.59 7.86
CA ASN A 102 -6.99 0.47 8.57
C ASN A 102 -6.87 -0.85 7.79
N ALA A 103 -6.93 -0.80 6.47
CA ALA A 103 -6.67 -1.97 5.63
C ALA A 103 -5.21 -2.42 5.75
N GLU A 104 -4.25 -1.48 5.71
CA GLU A 104 -2.82 -1.81 5.89
C GLU A 104 -2.53 -2.39 7.28
N ALA A 105 -3.22 -1.96 8.32
CA ALA A 105 -3.12 -2.61 9.64
C ALA A 105 -3.57 -4.09 9.57
N THR A 106 -4.55 -4.41 8.74
CA THR A 106 -5.00 -5.78 8.50
C THR A 106 -3.99 -6.57 7.68
N HIS A 107 -3.35 -5.94 6.69
CA HIS A 107 -2.28 -6.53 5.89
C HIS A 107 -1.06 -6.87 6.75
N ILE A 108 -0.63 -5.97 7.62
CA ILE A 108 0.44 -6.24 8.59
C ILE A 108 0.11 -7.48 9.42
N ASN A 109 -1.12 -7.57 9.94
CA ASN A 109 -1.56 -8.73 10.73
C ASN A 109 -1.57 -10.02 9.90
N ALA A 110 -1.90 -9.93 8.62
CA ALA A 110 -1.85 -11.07 7.72
C ALA A 110 -0.42 -11.58 7.50
N VAL A 111 0.53 -10.67 7.29
CA VAL A 111 1.96 -11.02 7.16
C VAL A 111 2.51 -11.58 8.46
N VAL A 112 2.18 -10.97 9.60
CA VAL A 112 2.59 -11.45 10.93
C VAL A 112 2.06 -12.87 11.18
N GLY A 113 0.76 -13.12 10.95
CA GLY A 113 0.17 -14.45 11.10
C GLY A 113 0.78 -15.49 10.16
N LEU A 114 1.17 -15.08 8.94
CA LEU A 114 1.91 -15.94 8.01
C LEU A 114 3.32 -16.23 8.54
N MET A 115 4.04 -15.25 9.06
CA MET A 115 5.36 -15.45 9.68
C MET A 115 5.27 -16.46 10.81
N GLU A 116 4.29 -16.33 11.72
CA GLU A 116 4.04 -17.26 12.81
C GLU A 116 3.71 -18.68 12.32
N HIS A 117 2.85 -18.78 11.29
CA HIS A 117 2.50 -20.06 10.65
C HIS A 117 3.73 -20.80 10.08
N LEU A 118 4.70 -20.04 9.56
CA LEU A 118 5.93 -20.57 8.97
C LEU A 118 7.07 -20.72 9.99
N GLY A 119 6.80 -20.50 11.28
CA GLY A 119 7.77 -20.67 12.37
C GLY A 119 8.79 -19.54 12.51
N LEU A 120 8.51 -18.37 11.95
CA LEU A 120 9.38 -17.19 12.04
C LEU A 120 9.06 -16.38 13.29
N SER A 121 10.10 -15.81 13.90
CA SER A 121 9.96 -14.82 14.96
C SER A 121 9.48 -13.49 14.38
N ASN A 122 8.54 -12.85 15.06
CA ASN A 122 8.08 -11.52 14.71
C ASN A 122 8.60 -10.49 15.71
N THR A 123 9.23 -9.42 15.22
CA THR A 123 9.60 -8.27 16.03
C THR A 123 8.41 -7.30 16.13
N ALA A 124 8.23 -6.69 17.30
CA ALA A 124 7.19 -5.67 17.49
C ALA A 124 7.37 -4.50 16.50
N LEU A 125 6.26 -3.91 16.10
CA LEU A 125 6.29 -2.70 15.29
C LEU A 125 6.82 -1.53 16.12
N LEU A 126 7.66 -0.71 15.50
CA LEU A 126 8.13 0.54 16.07
C LEU A 126 7.04 1.64 15.97
N PRO A 127 7.18 2.77 16.68
CA PRO A 127 6.29 3.92 16.55
C PRO A 127 6.11 4.38 15.10
N VAL A 128 5.10 5.23 14.86
CA VAL A 128 4.84 5.81 13.54
C VAL A 128 6.08 6.55 13.02
N GLY A 129 6.48 6.22 11.80
CA GLY A 129 7.64 6.80 11.12
C GLY A 129 8.99 6.21 11.52
N GLU A 130 9.03 5.23 12.43
CA GLU A 130 10.24 4.50 12.83
C GLU A 130 10.21 3.07 12.30
N PHE A 131 11.32 2.59 11.74
CA PHE A 131 11.44 1.29 11.10
C PHE A 131 12.73 0.58 11.52
N GLN A 132 12.73 -0.76 11.51
CA GLN A 132 13.92 -1.55 11.75
C GLN A 132 14.94 -1.34 10.60
N ASN A 133 14.47 -1.28 9.37
CA ASN A 133 15.26 -0.88 8.23
C ASN A 133 15.27 0.65 8.11
N PRO A 134 16.42 1.33 8.27
CA PRO A 134 16.50 2.80 8.22
C PRO A 134 16.11 3.40 6.86
N GLU A 135 16.16 2.62 5.79
CA GLU A 135 15.73 3.08 4.46
C GLU A 135 14.22 3.42 4.45
N PHE A 136 13.41 2.65 5.17
CA PHE A 136 11.98 2.96 5.31
C PHE A 136 11.73 4.24 6.11
N THR A 137 12.56 4.56 7.11
CA THR A 137 12.46 5.83 7.83
C THR A 137 12.75 7.02 6.90
N ILE A 138 13.76 6.90 6.04
CA ILE A 138 14.07 7.93 5.04
C ILE A 138 12.92 8.10 4.06
N LEU A 139 12.41 6.99 3.54
CA LEU A 139 11.30 6.98 2.58
C LEU A 139 10.02 7.54 3.19
N TYR A 140 9.67 7.18 4.41
CA TYR A 140 8.52 7.73 5.13
C TYR A 140 8.60 9.27 5.19
N ASN A 141 9.74 9.83 5.57
CA ASN A 141 9.92 11.27 5.65
C ASN A 141 9.77 11.96 4.28
N GLN A 142 10.28 11.35 3.21
CA GLN A 142 10.15 11.85 1.85
C GLN A 142 8.70 11.84 1.37
N LEU A 143 7.99 10.73 1.55
CA LEU A 143 6.59 10.56 1.15
C LEU A 143 5.66 11.50 1.92
N VAL A 144 5.86 11.64 3.23
CA VAL A 144 5.10 12.59 4.05
C VAL A 144 5.38 14.03 3.64
N ALA A 145 6.63 14.39 3.38
CA ALA A 145 6.97 15.73 2.89
C ALA A 145 6.28 16.03 1.55
N GLN A 146 6.35 15.10 0.59
CA GLN A 146 5.70 15.23 -0.72
C GLN A 146 4.17 15.30 -0.59
N GLY A 147 3.55 14.38 0.13
CA GLY A 147 2.10 14.34 0.33
C GLY A 147 1.57 15.52 1.15
N SER A 148 2.46 16.26 1.82
CA SER A 148 2.10 17.45 2.60
C SER A 148 2.01 18.73 1.75
N ILE A 149 2.40 18.71 0.49
CA ILE A 149 2.39 19.89 -0.41
C ILE A 149 0.95 20.25 -0.80
N SER A 150 0.15 19.27 -1.22
CA SER A 150 -1.23 19.46 -1.61
C SER A 150 -2.01 18.13 -1.48
N LEU A 151 -3.34 18.19 -1.46
CA LEU A 151 -4.18 16.99 -1.44
C LEU A 151 -3.97 16.12 -2.70
N ALA A 152 -3.74 16.73 -3.86
CA ALA A 152 -3.40 16.01 -5.07
C ALA A 152 -2.07 15.26 -4.94
N GLU A 153 -1.05 15.88 -4.35
CA GLU A 153 0.23 15.22 -4.07
C GLU A 153 0.07 14.10 -3.02
N ALA A 154 -0.79 14.28 -2.02
CA ALA A 154 -1.10 13.22 -1.06
C ALA A 154 -1.72 11.98 -1.74
N TYR A 155 -2.63 12.17 -2.68
CA TYR A 155 -3.20 11.07 -3.45
C TYR A 155 -2.19 10.45 -4.43
N LYS A 156 -1.27 11.24 -5.01
CA LYS A 156 -0.18 10.69 -5.84
C LYS A 156 0.78 9.85 -5.00
N VAL A 157 1.09 10.28 -3.79
CA VAL A 157 1.89 9.48 -2.84
C VAL A 157 1.18 8.17 -2.52
N GLY A 158 -0.13 8.20 -2.27
CA GLY A 158 -0.90 6.98 -2.10
C GLY A 158 -0.82 6.06 -3.31
N ALA A 159 -1.08 6.57 -4.50
CA ALA A 159 -0.99 5.78 -5.74
C ALA A 159 0.43 5.21 -5.98
N LEU A 160 1.48 5.95 -5.61
CA LEU A 160 2.88 5.53 -5.74
C LEU A 160 3.23 4.36 -4.80
N ILE A 161 2.76 4.41 -3.56
CA ILE A 161 2.95 3.33 -2.59
C ILE A 161 2.28 2.06 -3.11
N GLU A 162 1.03 2.14 -3.56
CA GLU A 162 0.29 0.97 -4.06
C GLU A 162 0.88 0.39 -5.36
N ASP A 163 1.36 1.27 -6.26
CA ASP A 163 2.06 0.88 -7.48
C ASP A 163 3.32 0.06 -7.16
N LYS A 164 4.10 0.54 -6.19
CA LYS A 164 5.30 -0.16 -5.73
C LYS A 164 4.96 -1.49 -5.05
N ASP A 165 3.98 -1.51 -4.15
CA ASP A 165 3.57 -2.72 -3.45
C ASP A 165 3.10 -3.82 -4.41
N ILE A 166 2.29 -3.47 -5.44
CA ILE A 166 1.90 -4.41 -6.49
C ILE A 166 3.12 -4.99 -7.22
N PHE A 167 4.12 -4.16 -7.49
CA PHE A 167 5.35 -4.58 -8.16
C PHE A 167 6.17 -5.52 -7.28
N ASP A 168 6.40 -5.17 -6.01
CA ASP A 168 7.22 -5.95 -5.09
C ASP A 168 6.55 -7.29 -4.77
N VAL A 169 5.28 -7.30 -4.40
CA VAL A 169 4.50 -8.53 -4.19
C VAL A 169 4.51 -9.43 -5.43
N SER A 170 4.35 -8.85 -6.63
CA SER A 170 4.39 -9.63 -7.88
C SER A 170 5.75 -10.26 -8.13
N THR A 171 6.82 -9.56 -7.80
CA THR A 171 8.21 -10.03 -7.92
C THR A 171 8.49 -11.14 -6.90
N ASP A 172 8.06 -10.94 -5.68
CA ASP A 172 8.25 -11.90 -4.59
C ASP A 172 7.50 -13.21 -4.82
N MET A 173 6.28 -13.14 -5.38
CA MET A 173 5.52 -14.33 -5.77
C MET A 173 6.25 -15.19 -6.83
N GLN A 174 7.13 -14.63 -7.64
CA GLN A 174 7.95 -15.37 -8.60
C GLN A 174 9.15 -16.07 -7.93
N ASN A 175 9.51 -15.65 -6.72
CA ASN A 175 10.69 -16.12 -5.98
C ASN A 175 10.35 -17.16 -4.89
N THR A 176 9.10 -17.58 -4.79
CA THR A 176 8.65 -18.61 -3.83
C THR A 176 7.72 -19.62 -4.49
N SER A 177 7.71 -20.83 -3.96
CA SER A 177 6.69 -21.86 -4.24
C SER A 177 5.87 -22.22 -3.00
N ASN A 178 6.06 -21.50 -1.89
CA ASN A 178 5.35 -21.73 -0.65
C ASN A 178 3.88 -21.31 -0.80
N ALA A 179 2.97 -22.28 -0.69
CA ALA A 179 1.54 -22.08 -0.96
C ALA A 179 0.89 -21.07 -0.01
N SER A 180 1.36 -20.99 1.25
CA SER A 180 0.85 -20.02 2.21
C SER A 180 1.29 -18.60 1.87
N ILE A 181 2.56 -18.41 1.46
CA ILE A 181 3.07 -17.12 1.01
C ILE A 181 2.30 -16.67 -0.23
N LEU A 182 2.20 -17.53 -1.24
CA LEU A 182 1.48 -17.22 -2.48
C LEU A 182 0.01 -16.83 -2.24
N LEU A 183 -0.67 -17.49 -1.29
CA LEU A 183 -2.06 -17.14 -0.96
C LEU A 183 -2.16 -15.75 -0.32
N VAL A 184 -1.31 -15.44 0.64
CA VAL A 184 -1.33 -14.15 1.33
C VAL A 184 -0.93 -13.05 0.35
N PHE A 185 0.14 -13.21 -0.41
CA PHE A 185 0.63 -12.22 -1.36
C PHE A 185 -0.36 -11.97 -2.51
N ASP A 186 -1.03 -12.99 -3.04
CA ASP A 186 -2.10 -12.80 -4.02
C ASP A 186 -3.26 -11.94 -3.48
N ASN A 187 -3.51 -12.00 -2.17
CA ASN A 187 -4.50 -11.16 -1.52
C ASN A 187 -4.00 -9.72 -1.28
N LEU A 188 -2.76 -9.54 -0.83
CA LEU A 188 -2.13 -8.23 -0.69
C LEU A 188 -2.15 -7.51 -2.04
N LYS A 189 -1.63 -8.15 -3.09
CA LYS A 189 -1.64 -7.60 -4.45
C LYS A 189 -3.01 -7.11 -4.91
N ARG A 190 -4.08 -7.87 -4.61
CA ARG A 190 -5.45 -7.45 -4.95
C ARG A 190 -5.92 -6.26 -4.14
N ALA A 191 -5.58 -6.22 -2.86
CA ALA A 191 -5.92 -5.12 -1.98
C ALA A 191 -5.23 -3.84 -2.45
N SER A 192 -3.93 -3.89 -2.73
CA SER A 192 -3.16 -2.76 -3.27
C SER A 192 -3.70 -2.31 -4.63
N GLY A 193 -4.16 -3.24 -5.49
CA GLY A 193 -4.89 -2.90 -6.71
C GLY A 193 -6.18 -2.13 -6.44
N ASN A 194 -6.92 -2.47 -5.38
CA ASN A 194 -8.11 -1.74 -4.95
C ASN A 194 -7.77 -0.34 -4.42
N HIS A 195 -6.72 -0.23 -3.62
CA HIS A 195 -6.24 1.05 -3.10
C HIS A 195 -5.76 1.97 -4.23
N LEU A 196 -5.01 1.43 -5.20
CA LEU A 196 -4.57 2.17 -6.39
C LEU A 196 -5.76 2.73 -7.18
N ARG A 197 -6.83 1.93 -7.40
CA ARG A 197 -8.08 2.40 -8.01
C ARG A 197 -8.70 3.55 -7.22
N ALA A 198 -8.73 3.44 -5.89
CA ALA A 198 -9.31 4.44 -5.02
C ALA A 198 -8.55 5.77 -5.12
N PHE A 199 -7.22 5.76 -5.02
CA PHE A 199 -6.40 6.97 -5.17
C PHE A 199 -6.49 7.57 -6.58
N THR A 200 -6.45 6.75 -7.62
CA THR A 200 -6.58 7.20 -9.01
C THR A 200 -7.93 7.87 -9.25
N LYS A 201 -9.01 7.34 -8.68
CA LYS A 201 -10.34 7.95 -8.76
C LYS A 201 -10.38 9.34 -8.11
N GLN A 202 -9.72 9.52 -6.95
CA GLN A 202 -9.61 10.82 -6.30
C GLN A 202 -8.79 11.82 -7.13
N LEU A 203 -7.70 11.37 -7.74
CA LEU A 203 -6.88 12.19 -8.63
C LEU A 203 -7.69 12.65 -9.85
N THR A 204 -8.45 11.75 -10.46
CA THR A 204 -9.35 12.08 -11.58
C THR A 204 -10.39 13.12 -11.17
N ALA A 205 -10.98 13.00 -9.97
CA ALA A 205 -11.94 13.97 -9.45
C ALA A 205 -11.32 15.38 -9.23
N LEU A 206 -10.01 15.44 -8.99
CA LEU A 206 -9.25 16.70 -8.91
C LEU A 206 -8.74 17.19 -10.29
N GLY A 207 -9.13 16.56 -11.38
CA GLY A 207 -8.70 16.92 -12.73
C GLY A 207 -7.22 16.59 -13.02
N THR A 208 -6.63 15.65 -12.30
CA THR A 208 -5.25 15.21 -12.49
C THR A 208 -5.17 13.69 -12.64
N THR A 209 -3.99 13.19 -12.97
CA THR A 209 -3.76 11.75 -13.22
C THR A 209 -2.52 11.26 -12.49
N TYR A 210 -2.41 9.94 -12.35
CA TYR A 210 -1.21 9.24 -11.93
C TYR A 210 -0.58 8.51 -13.13
N THR A 211 0.72 8.53 -13.21
CA THR A 211 1.51 7.71 -14.14
C THR A 211 2.29 6.68 -13.34
N PRO A 212 2.12 5.37 -13.59
CA PRO A 212 2.79 4.34 -12.83
C PRO A 212 4.32 4.43 -13.01
N GLN A 213 5.03 4.11 -11.94
CA GLN A 213 6.48 4.21 -11.88
C GLN A 213 7.17 2.84 -11.70
N PHE A 214 6.46 1.85 -11.22
CA PHE A 214 6.96 0.50 -10.93
C PHE A 214 6.31 -0.57 -11.82
N ILE A 215 4.97 -0.64 -11.84
CA ILE A 215 4.28 -1.51 -12.79
C ILE A 215 4.25 -0.86 -14.18
N ASP A 216 4.14 -1.68 -15.23
CA ASP A 216 4.02 -1.15 -16.59
C ASP A 216 2.64 -0.51 -16.83
N GLN A 217 2.57 0.37 -17.84
CA GLN A 217 1.35 1.11 -18.17
C GLN A 217 0.17 0.19 -18.53
N THR A 218 0.42 -0.98 -19.10
CA THR A 218 -0.61 -1.95 -19.48
C THR A 218 -1.24 -2.56 -18.24
N THR A 219 -0.40 -3.01 -17.30
CA THR A 219 -0.83 -3.54 -16.00
C THR A 219 -1.63 -2.49 -15.22
N TYR A 220 -1.13 -1.25 -15.15
CA TYR A 220 -1.85 -0.15 -14.52
C TYR A 220 -3.22 0.08 -15.16
N ALA A 221 -3.28 0.17 -16.49
CA ALA A 221 -4.54 0.38 -17.21
C ALA A 221 -5.55 -0.75 -16.97
N GLN A 222 -5.09 -2.00 -16.90
CA GLN A 222 -5.93 -3.15 -16.57
C GLN A 222 -6.49 -3.04 -15.15
N ILE A 223 -5.66 -2.69 -14.18
CA ILE A 223 -6.08 -2.53 -12.79
C ILE A 223 -7.18 -1.47 -12.69
N ILE A 224 -6.96 -0.26 -13.19
CA ILE A 224 -7.93 0.83 -13.03
C ILE A 224 -9.21 0.64 -13.86
N ALA A 225 -9.18 -0.18 -14.92
CA ALA A 225 -10.35 -0.51 -15.74
C ALA A 225 -11.26 -1.59 -15.13
N THR A 226 -10.77 -2.34 -14.13
CA THR A 226 -11.53 -3.41 -13.49
C THR A 226 -12.25 -2.93 -12.23
N PRO A 227 -13.39 -3.55 -11.85
CA PRO A 227 -14.04 -3.28 -10.57
C PRO A 227 -13.16 -3.68 -9.37
N MET A 228 -13.57 -3.22 -8.19
CA MET A 228 -12.98 -3.68 -6.92
C MET A 228 -13.00 -5.21 -6.81
N GLU A 229 -11.90 -5.79 -6.41
CA GLU A 229 -11.73 -7.22 -6.32
C GLU A 229 -11.92 -7.72 -4.88
N GLN A 230 -12.55 -8.89 -4.76
CA GLN A 230 -12.72 -9.58 -3.47
C GLN A 230 -11.51 -10.49 -3.20
N GLY A 231 -11.09 -10.57 -1.94
CA GLY A 231 -10.00 -11.46 -1.53
C GLY A 231 -10.38 -12.94 -1.71
N LYS A 232 -9.37 -13.79 -1.93
CA LYS A 232 -9.52 -15.24 -1.96
C LYS A 232 -9.34 -15.82 -0.56
N GLN A 233 -10.13 -16.83 -0.23
CA GLN A 233 -9.98 -17.64 0.98
C GLN A 233 -9.46 -19.02 0.61
N TYR A 234 -8.57 -19.56 1.44
CA TYR A 234 -8.24 -20.97 1.37
C TYR A 234 -9.44 -21.79 1.86
N ARG A 235 -10.11 -22.47 0.94
CA ARG A 235 -11.13 -23.47 1.31
C ARG A 235 -10.42 -24.82 1.45
N LYS A 236 -10.32 -25.31 2.69
CA LYS A 236 -10.00 -26.71 2.90
C LYS A 236 -11.11 -27.51 2.20
N ILE A 237 -10.76 -28.18 1.11
CA ILE A 237 -11.66 -29.15 0.49
C ILE A 237 -11.79 -30.27 1.52
N ASN A 238 -12.91 -30.28 2.24
CA ASN A 238 -13.22 -31.33 3.18
C ASN A 238 -13.36 -32.62 2.41
N GLY A 239 -12.46 -33.54 2.65
CA GLY A 239 -12.61 -34.94 2.26
C GLY A 239 -11.53 -35.44 1.32
N GLN A 240 -10.39 -35.70 1.81
CA GLN A 240 -9.74 -37.04 1.84
C GLN A 240 -8.53 -36.96 2.73
#